data_2f6b2e827e463265897c18d7776efcad
#
_entry.id   2f6b2e827e463265897c18d7776efcad
#
_cell.length_a   1.000
_cell.length_b   1.000
_cell.length_c   1.000
_cell.angle_alpha   90.00
_cell.angle_beta   90.00
_cell.angle_gamma   90.00
#
_symmetry.space_group_name_H-M   'P 1'
#
loop_
_entity.id
_entity.type
_entity.pdbx_description
1 polymer ?
#
loop_
_entity_poly.entity_id
_entity_poly.type
_entity_poly.pdbx_seq_one_letter_code
_entity_poly.pdbx_strand_id
1 'polypeptide(L)'
;MKIDTDTFRVPEASEVDLGLWTTNVKPICNSKKKYRKLLEDQVDALSDQQRLLYASNRHALLLVFQAMDTAGKDGAIRHVMSGVNPQGCQVFSFQHPSARELKHDFLWRTTRDLPERGRIGIFNRSYYEEVLIVRVHRSLLDAERLPDPADDESVWHGRYRSIVDLEQHLHANGTRIIKVFLHLSKEEQRKRLLARIDEPDKNWKFSAADIAEREYWDAYMQAYGHALSATSTADSPWFIVPADDKNNARLIVSQIVLKAL
;
A
#
# COMPACT_ATOMS: atom_id res chain seq x y z
N MET A 1 -2.81 0.44 -24.99
CA MET A 1 -1.58 1.21 -24.62
C MET A 1 -0.99 0.52 -23.39
N LYS A 2 0.23 0.04 -23.44
CA LYS A 2 0.88 -0.67 -22.32
C LYS A 2 1.56 0.38 -21.42
N ILE A 3 1.20 0.42 -20.15
CA ILE A 3 1.87 1.27 -19.15
C ILE A 3 3.15 0.56 -18.74
N ASP A 4 4.27 1.23 -18.84
CA ASP A 4 5.54 0.71 -18.31
C ASP A 4 5.55 0.87 -16.79
N THR A 5 5.31 -0.23 -16.09
CA THR A 5 5.26 -0.27 -14.63
C THR A 5 6.63 -0.32 -13.98
N ASP A 6 7.68 -0.66 -14.73
CA ASP A 6 9.03 -0.80 -14.17
C ASP A 6 9.62 0.57 -13.79
N THR A 7 9.11 1.67 -14.40
CA THR A 7 9.45 3.05 -14.02
C THR A 7 8.99 3.43 -12.61
N PHE A 8 8.04 2.71 -12.04
CA PHE A 8 7.52 2.94 -10.68
C PHE A 8 8.08 1.96 -9.66
N ARG A 9 8.83 0.96 -10.11
CA ARG A 9 9.40 -0.07 -9.24
C ARG A 9 10.64 0.49 -8.53
N VAL A 10 10.69 0.29 -7.21
CA VAL A 10 11.87 0.56 -6.40
C VAL A 10 12.89 -0.55 -6.64
N PRO A 11 14.09 -0.25 -7.13
CA PRO A 11 15.13 -1.25 -7.30
C PRO A 11 15.55 -1.83 -5.93
N GLU A 12 15.94 -3.10 -5.93
CA GLU A 12 16.48 -3.73 -4.74
C GLU A 12 17.77 -3.04 -4.28
N ALA A 13 17.98 -2.96 -2.96
CA ALA A 13 19.14 -2.35 -2.34
C ALA A 13 19.40 -0.88 -2.77
N SER A 14 18.36 -0.15 -3.18
CA SER A 14 18.46 1.26 -3.53
C SER A 14 18.02 2.16 -2.38
N GLU A 15 18.70 3.27 -2.20
CA GLU A 15 18.23 4.33 -1.31
C GLU A 15 17.09 5.10 -1.99
N VAL A 16 16.01 5.32 -1.26
CA VAL A 16 14.81 6.02 -1.76
C VAL A 16 14.72 7.40 -1.11
N ASP A 17 14.98 8.42 -1.91
CA ASP A 17 14.60 9.79 -1.59
C ASP A 17 13.29 10.12 -2.30
N LEU A 18 12.19 10.21 -1.54
CA LEU A 18 10.87 10.51 -2.09
C LEU A 18 10.77 11.89 -2.73
N GLY A 19 11.68 12.81 -2.40
CA GLY A 19 11.77 14.11 -3.06
C GLY A 19 12.16 14.02 -4.55
N LEU A 20 12.82 12.93 -4.95
CA LEU A 20 13.21 12.65 -6.34
C LEU A 20 12.14 11.85 -7.11
N TRP A 21 11.12 11.31 -6.43
CA TRP A 21 10.03 10.59 -7.07
C TRP A 21 8.85 11.52 -7.35
N THR A 22 8.36 11.48 -8.57
CA THR A 22 7.23 12.33 -8.95
C THR A 22 5.92 11.89 -8.28
N THR A 23 5.11 12.87 -7.85
CA THR A 23 3.75 12.65 -7.36
C THR A 23 2.71 12.73 -8.46
N ASN A 24 3.11 13.17 -9.66
CA ASN A 24 2.24 13.35 -10.80
C ASN A 24 2.94 12.93 -12.10
N VAL A 25 2.17 12.41 -13.04
CA VAL A 25 2.63 12.08 -14.39
C VAL A 25 1.68 12.68 -15.43
N LYS A 26 2.15 12.82 -16.66
CA LYS A 26 1.29 13.26 -17.76
C LYS A 26 0.06 12.36 -17.85
N PRO A 27 -1.13 12.92 -18.18
CA PRO A 27 -2.35 12.13 -18.32
C PRO A 27 -2.14 10.93 -19.25
N ILE A 28 -2.33 9.73 -18.74
CA ILE A 28 -2.25 8.47 -19.51
C ILE A 28 -3.36 8.46 -20.58
N CYS A 29 -4.51 9.02 -20.22
CA CYS A 29 -5.64 9.18 -21.13
C CYS A 29 -6.04 10.64 -21.24
N ASN A 30 -6.25 11.12 -22.47
CA ASN A 30 -6.62 12.50 -22.77
C ASN A 30 -8.16 12.73 -22.79
N SER A 31 -8.95 11.74 -22.41
CA SER A 31 -10.40 11.87 -22.26
C SER A 31 -10.96 10.88 -21.23
N LYS A 32 -12.05 11.29 -20.56
CA LYS A 32 -12.77 10.46 -19.59
C LYS A 32 -13.30 9.15 -20.21
N LYS A 33 -13.69 9.19 -21.50
CA LYS A 33 -14.14 8.00 -22.24
C LYS A 33 -13.01 6.99 -22.43
N LYS A 34 -11.84 7.44 -22.85
CA LYS A 34 -10.65 6.57 -23.01
C LYS A 34 -10.19 5.99 -21.69
N TYR A 35 -10.19 6.81 -20.63
CA TYR A 35 -9.86 6.34 -19.28
C TYR A 35 -10.78 5.19 -18.84
N ARG A 36 -12.12 5.40 -18.96
CA ARG A 36 -13.09 4.38 -18.57
C ARG A 36 -12.89 3.07 -19.33
N LYS A 37 -12.73 3.18 -20.65
CA LYS A 37 -12.51 2.00 -21.49
C LYS A 37 -11.22 1.27 -21.10
N LEU A 38 -10.12 1.98 -20.93
CA LEU A 38 -8.84 1.35 -20.56
C LEU A 38 -8.90 0.67 -19.19
N LEU A 39 -9.56 1.31 -18.21
CA LEU A 39 -9.74 0.71 -16.89
C LEU A 39 -10.63 -0.54 -16.97
N GLU A 40 -11.72 -0.51 -17.75
CA GLU A 40 -12.60 -1.65 -17.99
C GLU A 40 -11.83 -2.81 -18.62
N ASP A 41 -11.10 -2.55 -19.72
CA ASP A 41 -10.26 -3.57 -20.38
C ASP A 41 -9.23 -4.21 -19.40
N GLN A 42 -8.65 -3.41 -18.50
CA GLN A 42 -7.72 -3.91 -17.48
C GLN A 42 -8.44 -4.74 -16.40
N VAL A 43 -9.61 -4.32 -15.97
CA VAL A 43 -10.41 -5.03 -14.95
C VAL A 43 -10.90 -6.38 -15.50
N ASP A 44 -11.32 -6.43 -16.74
CA ASP A 44 -11.73 -7.68 -17.41
C ASP A 44 -10.54 -8.66 -17.50
N ALA A 45 -9.38 -8.17 -17.95
CA ALA A 45 -8.18 -8.99 -18.00
C ALA A 45 -7.75 -9.49 -16.60
N LEU A 46 -7.90 -8.65 -15.57
CA LEU A 46 -7.60 -9.01 -14.19
C LEU A 46 -8.57 -10.08 -13.66
N SER A 47 -9.86 -9.97 -14.01
CA SER A 47 -10.87 -10.98 -13.68
C SER A 47 -10.54 -12.34 -14.30
N ASP A 48 -10.08 -12.35 -15.57
CA ASP A 48 -9.65 -13.58 -16.24
C ASP A 48 -8.44 -14.22 -15.56
N GLN A 49 -7.41 -13.44 -15.23
CA GLN A 49 -6.23 -13.95 -14.52
C GLN A 49 -6.58 -14.42 -13.11
N GLN A 50 -7.46 -13.74 -12.40
CA GLN A 50 -7.92 -14.17 -11.09
C GLN A 50 -8.64 -15.52 -11.14
N ARG A 51 -9.45 -15.78 -12.18
CA ARG A 51 -10.09 -17.10 -12.37
C ARG A 51 -9.06 -18.21 -12.57
N LEU A 52 -7.98 -17.94 -13.32
CA LEU A 52 -6.88 -18.88 -13.50
C LEU A 52 -6.11 -19.12 -12.18
N LEU A 53 -5.82 -18.05 -11.43
CA LEU A 53 -5.20 -18.17 -10.10
C LEU A 53 -6.07 -19.05 -9.19
N TYR A 54 -7.37 -18.77 -9.12
CA TYR A 54 -8.32 -19.53 -8.30
C TYR A 54 -8.38 -21.00 -8.70
N ALA A 55 -8.50 -21.30 -9.99
CA ALA A 55 -8.57 -22.66 -10.51
C ALA A 55 -7.26 -23.46 -10.30
N SER A 56 -6.11 -22.79 -10.40
CA SER A 56 -4.80 -23.44 -10.22
C SER A 56 -4.55 -23.83 -8.76
N ASN A 57 -5.03 -23.02 -7.81
CA ASN A 57 -4.88 -23.21 -6.37
C ASN A 57 -3.43 -23.50 -5.90
N ARG A 58 -2.43 -22.95 -6.61
CA ARG A 58 -1.00 -23.19 -6.32
C ARG A 58 -0.34 -22.00 -5.64
N HIS A 59 -0.74 -20.79 -6.03
CA HIS A 59 -0.15 -19.55 -5.56
C HIS A 59 -1.21 -18.65 -4.94
N ALA A 60 -0.78 -17.72 -4.12
CA ALA A 60 -1.58 -16.59 -3.65
C ALA A 60 -0.96 -15.27 -4.11
N LEU A 61 -1.76 -14.22 -4.21
CA LEU A 61 -1.28 -12.85 -4.41
C LEU A 61 -1.63 -12.02 -3.20
N LEU A 62 -0.64 -11.38 -2.58
CA LEU A 62 -0.83 -10.39 -1.52
C LEU A 62 -0.50 -9.00 -2.07
N LEU A 63 -1.49 -8.11 -2.05
CA LEU A 63 -1.33 -6.70 -2.41
C LEU A 63 -1.30 -5.86 -1.13
N VAL A 64 -0.21 -5.16 -0.88
CA VAL A 64 -0.05 -4.27 0.26
C VAL A 64 -0.16 -2.82 -0.22
N PHE A 65 -1.10 -2.06 0.34
CA PHE A 65 -1.29 -0.65 0.02
C PHE A 65 -0.93 0.24 1.19
N GLN A 66 0.02 1.14 0.95
CA GLN A 66 0.43 2.18 1.89
C GLN A 66 0.33 3.56 1.26
N ALA A 67 -0.02 4.56 2.04
CA ALA A 67 -0.05 5.95 1.61
C ALA A 67 -0.36 6.89 2.78
N MET A 68 -0.03 8.16 2.60
CA MET A 68 -0.56 9.24 3.45
C MET A 68 -2.09 9.32 3.35
N ASP A 69 -2.71 9.92 4.35
CA ASP A 69 -4.16 10.12 4.33
C ASP A 69 -4.60 10.92 3.12
N THR A 70 -5.81 10.64 2.66
CA THR A 70 -6.41 11.18 1.42
C THR A 70 -5.77 10.79 0.10
N ALA A 71 -4.68 10.02 0.07
CA ALA A 71 -4.04 9.58 -1.19
C ALA A 71 -4.96 8.77 -2.09
N GLY A 72 -6.00 8.14 -1.54
CA GLY A 72 -7.03 7.46 -2.31
C GLY A 72 -6.90 5.95 -2.36
N LYS A 73 -6.28 5.32 -1.33
CA LYS A 73 -6.13 3.87 -1.18
C LYS A 73 -7.44 3.11 -1.45
N ASP A 74 -8.51 3.43 -0.70
CA ASP A 74 -9.81 2.76 -0.85
C ASP A 74 -10.39 2.89 -2.25
N GLY A 75 -10.21 4.09 -2.85
CA GLY A 75 -10.64 4.34 -4.22
C GLY A 75 -9.86 3.53 -5.25
N ALA A 76 -8.55 3.37 -5.07
CA ALA A 76 -7.71 2.55 -5.95
C ALA A 76 -8.11 1.07 -5.83
N ILE A 77 -8.16 0.54 -4.61
CA ILE A 77 -8.58 -0.84 -4.33
C ILE A 77 -9.95 -1.12 -4.96
N ARG A 78 -10.95 -0.30 -4.65
CA ARG A 78 -12.32 -0.48 -5.17
C ARG A 78 -12.38 -0.50 -6.69
N HIS A 79 -11.64 0.41 -7.38
CA HIS A 79 -11.70 0.51 -8.84
C HIS A 79 -10.94 -0.62 -9.52
N VAL A 80 -9.79 -1.00 -9.00
CA VAL A 80 -8.97 -2.09 -9.55
C VAL A 80 -9.65 -3.43 -9.38
N MET A 81 -10.35 -3.62 -8.24
CA MET A 81 -10.99 -4.90 -7.92
C MET A 81 -12.47 -4.97 -8.31
N SER A 82 -13.01 -3.97 -9.00
CA SER A 82 -14.45 -3.86 -9.27
C SER A 82 -15.05 -5.01 -10.11
N GLY A 83 -14.25 -5.68 -10.95
CA GLY A 83 -14.69 -6.82 -11.77
C GLY A 83 -14.19 -8.17 -11.27
N VAL A 84 -13.49 -8.22 -10.15
CA VAL A 84 -12.93 -9.46 -9.60
C VAL A 84 -13.98 -10.22 -8.80
N ASN A 85 -14.02 -11.54 -8.95
CA ASN A 85 -14.93 -12.38 -8.16
C ASN A 85 -14.64 -12.25 -6.66
N PRO A 86 -15.61 -11.77 -5.85
CA PRO A 86 -15.40 -11.57 -4.42
C PRO A 86 -15.06 -12.85 -3.65
N GLN A 87 -15.41 -14.03 -4.15
CA GLN A 87 -15.00 -15.31 -3.53
C GLN A 87 -13.49 -15.56 -3.63
N GLY A 88 -12.83 -14.96 -4.61
CA GLY A 88 -11.39 -15.11 -4.83
C GLY A 88 -10.56 -13.93 -4.32
N CYS A 89 -11.18 -12.97 -3.61
CA CYS A 89 -10.51 -11.77 -3.14
C CYS A 89 -10.96 -11.39 -1.74
N GLN A 90 -10.02 -11.07 -0.86
CA GLN A 90 -10.28 -10.63 0.51
C GLN A 90 -9.57 -9.30 0.78
N VAL A 91 -10.29 -8.34 1.37
CA VAL A 91 -9.74 -7.03 1.72
C VAL A 91 -9.76 -6.87 3.23
N PHE A 92 -8.58 -6.63 3.80
CA PHE A 92 -8.39 -6.34 5.22
C PHE A 92 -7.92 -4.90 5.39
N SER A 93 -8.58 -4.15 6.26
CA SER A 93 -8.23 -2.77 6.59
C SER A 93 -7.73 -2.72 8.02
N PHE A 94 -6.41 -2.59 8.19
CA PHE A 94 -5.81 -2.55 9.51
C PHE A 94 -5.89 -1.13 10.08
N GLN A 95 -6.52 -1.02 11.24
CA GLN A 95 -6.65 0.21 12.03
C GLN A 95 -5.68 0.16 13.22
N HIS A 96 -5.86 1.08 14.15
CA HIS A 96 -5.11 1.07 15.41
C HIS A 96 -5.23 -0.30 16.11
N PRO A 97 -4.11 -0.89 16.58
CA PRO A 97 -4.16 -2.20 17.23
C PRO A 97 -4.99 -2.18 18.51
N SER A 98 -5.77 -3.23 18.71
CA SER A 98 -6.52 -3.46 19.92
C SER A 98 -5.58 -3.82 21.09
N ALA A 99 -6.08 -3.72 22.33
CA ALA A 99 -5.33 -4.13 23.52
C ALA A 99 -4.92 -5.61 23.51
N ARG A 100 -5.62 -6.47 22.75
CA ARG A 100 -5.24 -7.88 22.55
C ARG A 100 -4.08 -7.98 21.55
N GLU A 101 -4.13 -7.24 20.45
CA GLU A 101 -3.09 -7.25 19.42
C GLU A 101 -1.76 -6.73 19.95
N LEU A 102 -1.78 -5.70 20.82
CA LEU A 102 -0.60 -5.17 21.51
C LEU A 102 0.08 -6.17 22.50
N LYS A 103 -0.54 -7.32 22.80
CA LYS A 103 0.09 -8.38 23.60
C LYS A 103 0.85 -9.41 22.77
N HIS A 104 0.80 -9.30 21.47
CA HIS A 104 1.51 -10.14 20.52
C HIS A 104 2.60 -9.34 19.81
N ASP A 105 3.47 -10.03 19.08
CA ASP A 105 4.42 -9.37 18.20
C ASP A 105 3.70 -8.59 17.08
N PHE A 106 4.38 -7.61 16.50
CA PHE A 106 3.76 -6.69 15.55
C PHE A 106 3.28 -7.34 14.23
N LEU A 107 3.77 -8.51 13.86
CA LEU A 107 3.36 -9.24 12.66
C LEU A 107 2.09 -10.08 12.91
N TRP A 108 1.82 -10.45 14.16
CA TRP A 108 0.78 -11.41 14.51
C TRP A 108 -0.60 -11.09 13.92
N ARG A 109 -1.03 -9.83 14.01
CA ARG A 109 -2.38 -9.44 13.56
C ARG A 109 -2.56 -9.56 12.05
N THR A 110 -1.51 -9.32 11.28
CA THR A 110 -1.56 -9.36 9.82
C THR A 110 -1.30 -10.76 9.26
N THR A 111 -0.51 -11.59 9.95
CA THR A 111 -0.26 -12.97 9.52
C THR A 111 -1.49 -13.86 9.59
N ARG A 112 -2.47 -13.53 10.43
CA ARG A 112 -3.74 -14.23 10.51
C ARG A 112 -4.64 -14.05 9.29
N ASP A 113 -4.42 -12.96 8.56
CA ASP A 113 -5.26 -12.53 7.44
C ASP A 113 -4.55 -12.72 6.08
N LEU A 114 -3.45 -13.51 6.06
CA LEU A 114 -2.75 -13.84 4.82
C LEU A 114 -3.65 -14.64 3.87
N PRO A 115 -3.53 -14.40 2.55
CA PRO A 115 -4.39 -15.06 1.59
C PRO A 115 -4.10 -16.57 1.46
N GLU A 116 -5.18 -17.35 1.35
CA GLU A 116 -5.09 -18.73 0.93
C GLU A 116 -4.61 -18.87 -0.52
N ARG A 117 -4.04 -20.02 -0.88
CA ARG A 117 -3.71 -20.32 -2.28
C ARG A 117 -4.96 -20.20 -3.17
N GLY A 118 -4.78 -19.71 -4.38
CA GLY A 118 -5.87 -19.42 -5.31
C GLY A 118 -6.55 -18.06 -5.07
N ARG A 119 -6.14 -17.30 -4.04
CA ARG A 119 -6.82 -16.06 -3.67
C ARG A 119 -5.91 -14.84 -3.78
N ILE A 120 -6.56 -13.67 -3.88
CA ILE A 120 -5.93 -12.36 -3.77
C ILE A 120 -6.27 -11.78 -2.40
N GLY A 121 -5.28 -11.58 -1.55
CA GLY A 121 -5.38 -10.81 -0.32
C GLY A 121 -5.00 -9.36 -0.57
N ILE A 122 -5.75 -8.42 0.00
CA ILE A 122 -5.46 -7.00 -0.11
C ILE A 122 -5.38 -6.42 1.29
N PHE A 123 -4.21 -5.92 1.63
CA PHE A 123 -3.97 -5.21 2.87
C PHE A 123 -4.06 -3.70 2.63
N ASN A 124 -5.14 -3.07 3.08
CA ASN A 124 -5.28 -1.63 3.16
C ASN A 124 -4.69 -1.17 4.50
N ARG A 125 -3.46 -0.63 4.46
CA ARG A 125 -2.49 -0.63 5.55
C ARG A 125 -2.04 -2.06 5.90
N SER A 126 -0.97 -2.23 6.67
CA SER A 126 -0.42 -3.56 6.93
C SER A 126 0.54 -3.52 8.13
N TYR A 127 1.36 -4.53 8.27
CA TYR A 127 2.50 -4.55 9.20
C TYR A 127 3.51 -3.42 8.96
N TYR A 128 3.45 -2.73 7.84
CA TYR A 128 4.27 -1.53 7.59
C TYR A 128 3.89 -0.34 8.49
N GLU A 129 2.67 -0.29 9.04
CA GLU A 129 2.31 0.75 10.03
C GLU A 129 3.32 0.77 11.20
N GLU A 130 3.88 -0.38 11.55
CA GLU A 130 4.82 -0.56 12.66
C GLU A 130 6.22 0.05 12.41
N VAL A 131 6.52 0.41 11.17
CA VAL A 131 7.74 1.14 10.77
C VAL A 131 7.43 2.49 10.13
N LEU A 132 6.15 2.87 10.11
CA LEU A 132 5.65 4.16 9.62
C LEU A 132 5.08 4.98 10.76
N ILE A 133 3.80 4.81 11.12
CA ILE A 133 3.17 5.61 12.19
C ILE A 133 3.85 5.40 13.55
N VAL A 134 4.23 4.17 13.89
CA VAL A 134 4.92 3.88 15.16
C VAL A 134 6.29 4.56 15.22
N ARG A 135 6.96 4.70 14.07
CA ARG A 135 8.24 5.43 14.00
C ARG A 135 8.06 6.94 14.15
N VAL A 136 6.98 7.49 13.61
CA VAL A 136 6.67 8.92 13.72
C VAL A 136 6.16 9.27 15.13
N HIS A 137 5.37 8.39 15.74
CA HIS A 137 4.80 8.58 17.08
C HIS A 137 5.38 7.60 18.09
N ARG A 138 6.50 7.97 18.69
CA ARG A 138 7.25 7.13 19.65
C ARG A 138 6.39 6.53 20.75
N SER A 139 5.40 7.25 21.26
CA SER A 139 4.49 6.77 22.30
C SER A 139 3.74 5.48 21.92
N LEU A 140 3.58 5.20 20.63
CA LEU A 140 2.99 3.95 20.16
C LEU A 140 3.95 2.77 20.37
N LEU A 141 5.25 2.97 20.15
CA LEU A 141 6.25 1.95 20.41
C LEU A 141 6.35 1.65 21.93
N ASP A 142 6.28 2.67 22.77
CA ASP A 142 6.32 2.51 24.22
C ASP A 142 5.12 1.68 24.73
N ALA A 143 3.97 1.81 24.07
CA ALA A 143 2.76 1.03 24.37
C ALA A 143 2.90 -0.47 24.09
N GLU A 144 3.80 -0.88 23.20
CA GLU A 144 4.06 -2.29 22.88
C GLU A 144 4.89 -3.00 23.98
N ARG A 145 5.55 -2.26 24.88
CA ARG A 145 6.30 -2.80 26.03
C ARG A 145 7.35 -3.83 25.62
N LEU A 146 8.18 -3.46 24.66
CA LEU A 146 9.30 -4.32 24.25
C LEU A 146 10.22 -4.66 25.46
N PRO A 147 10.73 -5.90 25.54
CA PRO A 147 11.45 -6.38 26.74
C PRO A 147 12.74 -5.62 27.04
N ASP A 148 13.45 -5.17 26.01
CA ASP A 148 14.67 -4.39 26.14
C ASP A 148 14.45 -2.98 25.57
N PRO A 149 14.88 -1.93 26.27
CA PRO A 149 14.91 -0.57 25.70
C PRO A 149 16.09 -0.51 24.70
N ALA A 150 15.90 -1.17 23.56
CA ALA A 150 16.82 -1.05 22.45
C ALA A 150 16.88 0.42 22.00
N ASP A 151 18.06 0.88 21.56
CA ASP A 151 18.10 2.16 20.89
C ASP A 151 17.17 2.16 19.67
N ASP A 152 16.67 3.32 19.32
CA ASP A 152 15.66 3.45 18.26
C ASP A 152 16.11 2.85 16.95
N GLU A 153 17.37 2.98 16.60
CA GLU A 153 17.92 2.53 15.33
C GLU A 153 17.92 1.00 15.23
N SER A 154 18.28 0.31 16.29
CA SER A 154 18.27 -1.16 16.35
C SER A 154 16.84 -1.73 16.25
N VAL A 155 15.84 -1.05 16.83
CA VAL A 155 14.44 -1.45 16.73
C VAL A 155 13.97 -1.41 15.27
N TRP A 156 14.26 -0.31 14.57
CA TRP A 156 13.81 -0.17 13.17
C TRP A 156 14.51 -1.15 12.23
N HIS A 157 15.82 -1.35 12.38
CA HIS A 157 16.56 -2.35 11.62
C HIS A 157 16.02 -3.76 11.88
N GLY A 158 15.75 -4.10 13.14
CA GLY A 158 15.14 -5.37 13.51
C GLY A 158 13.76 -5.59 12.87
N ARG A 159 12.91 -4.56 12.85
CA ARG A 159 11.58 -4.63 12.21
C ARG A 159 11.67 -4.77 10.70
N TYR A 160 12.52 -4.02 10.02
CA TYR A 160 12.72 -4.17 8.58
C TYR A 160 13.18 -5.58 8.23
N ARG A 161 14.13 -6.12 8.99
CA ARG A 161 14.61 -7.50 8.82
C ARG A 161 13.46 -8.50 9.00
N SER A 162 12.69 -8.40 10.07
CA SER A 162 11.57 -9.30 10.35
C SER A 162 10.50 -9.25 9.23
N ILE A 163 10.25 -8.06 8.67
CA ILE A 163 9.34 -7.88 7.53
C ILE A 163 9.89 -8.59 6.28
N VAL A 164 11.16 -8.36 5.95
CA VAL A 164 11.80 -8.99 4.78
C VAL A 164 11.83 -10.51 4.94
N ASP A 165 12.19 -11.01 6.12
CA ASP A 165 12.22 -12.45 6.42
C ASP A 165 10.83 -13.09 6.25
N LEU A 166 9.76 -12.43 6.74
CA LEU A 166 8.38 -12.87 6.53
C LEU A 166 8.01 -12.89 5.04
N GLU A 167 8.30 -11.83 4.32
CA GLU A 167 7.98 -11.71 2.90
C GLU A 167 8.72 -12.76 2.06
N GLN A 168 10.00 -13.02 2.36
CA GLN A 168 10.78 -14.08 1.73
C GLN A 168 10.20 -15.48 2.04
N HIS A 169 9.83 -15.72 3.30
CA HIS A 169 9.17 -16.97 3.69
C HIS A 169 7.88 -17.18 2.92
N LEU A 170 7.03 -16.17 2.81
CA LEU A 170 5.78 -16.23 2.06
C LEU A 170 6.01 -16.47 0.57
N HIS A 171 6.99 -15.77 -0.03
CA HIS A 171 7.35 -15.96 -1.43
C HIS A 171 7.82 -17.38 -1.71
N ALA A 172 8.73 -17.92 -0.89
CA ALA A 172 9.22 -19.31 -1.00
C ALA A 172 8.10 -20.36 -0.87
N ASN A 173 6.99 -20.00 -0.21
CA ASN A 173 5.81 -20.86 -0.03
C ASN A 173 4.67 -20.56 -1.02
N GLY A 174 4.93 -19.77 -2.09
CA GLY A 174 4.01 -19.56 -3.20
C GLY A 174 3.07 -18.36 -3.04
N THR A 175 3.32 -17.46 -2.10
CA THR A 175 2.60 -16.17 -2.00
C THR A 175 3.41 -15.08 -2.66
N ARG A 176 2.93 -14.59 -3.81
CA ARG A 176 3.52 -13.42 -4.46
C ARG A 176 3.08 -12.15 -3.74
N ILE A 177 4.04 -11.26 -3.47
CA ILE A 177 3.76 -10.01 -2.75
C ILE A 177 4.09 -8.83 -3.65
N ILE A 178 3.12 -7.90 -3.75
CA ILE A 178 3.27 -6.63 -4.46
C ILE A 178 2.91 -5.51 -3.49
N LYS A 179 3.82 -4.57 -3.33
CA LYS A 179 3.65 -3.45 -2.40
C LYS A 179 3.50 -2.14 -3.16
N VAL A 180 2.47 -1.39 -2.86
CA VAL A 180 2.14 -0.12 -3.54
C VAL A 180 2.15 1.01 -2.52
N PHE A 181 3.00 1.99 -2.75
CA PHE A 181 2.98 3.28 -2.07
C PHE A 181 2.34 4.32 -3.00
N LEU A 182 1.17 4.85 -2.62
CA LEU A 182 0.54 5.95 -3.34
C LEU A 182 1.18 7.28 -2.94
N HIS A 183 2.08 7.75 -3.78
CA HIS A 183 2.86 8.96 -3.52
C HIS A 183 2.07 10.21 -3.90
N LEU A 184 1.60 10.91 -2.87
CA LEU A 184 0.78 12.11 -2.95
C LEU A 184 1.61 13.34 -2.59
N SER A 185 1.40 14.48 -3.26
CA SER A 185 2.01 15.74 -2.84
C SER A 185 1.29 16.34 -1.62
N LYS A 186 2.04 17.06 -0.79
CA LYS A 186 1.50 17.78 0.39
C LYS A 186 0.41 18.78 -0.02
N GLU A 187 0.56 19.39 -1.19
CA GLU A 187 -0.42 20.35 -1.72
C GLU A 187 -1.70 19.66 -2.20
N GLU A 188 -1.61 18.55 -2.92
CA GLU A 188 -2.78 17.80 -3.33
C GLU A 188 -3.51 17.20 -2.12
N GLN A 189 -2.79 16.76 -1.09
CA GLN A 189 -3.39 16.32 0.17
C GLN A 189 -4.22 17.45 0.80
N ARG A 190 -3.66 18.67 0.87
CA ARG A 190 -4.36 19.84 1.37
C ARG A 190 -5.67 20.09 0.62
N LYS A 191 -5.63 20.08 -0.72
CA LYS A 191 -6.84 20.25 -1.54
C LYS A 191 -7.90 19.20 -1.24
N ARG A 192 -7.48 17.94 -1.07
CA ARG A 192 -8.41 16.83 -0.79
C ARG A 192 -9.00 16.90 0.61
N LEU A 193 -8.26 17.41 1.61
CA LEU A 193 -8.77 17.67 2.94
C LEU A 193 -9.79 18.81 2.94
N LEU A 194 -9.49 19.92 2.25
CA LEU A 194 -10.44 21.01 2.07
C LEU A 194 -11.73 20.53 1.38
N ALA A 195 -11.61 19.72 0.32
CA ALA A 195 -12.78 19.15 -0.34
C ALA A 195 -13.64 18.27 0.57
N ARG A 196 -13.08 17.70 1.67
CA ARG A 196 -13.89 16.98 2.68
C ARG A 196 -14.71 17.92 3.55
N ILE A 197 -14.30 19.20 3.67
CA ILE A 197 -15.03 20.22 4.41
C ILE A 197 -16.09 20.87 3.50
N ASP A 198 -15.69 21.22 2.27
CA ASP A 198 -16.49 22.04 1.37
C ASP A 198 -17.59 21.25 0.64
N GLU A 199 -17.40 19.94 0.41
CA GLU A 199 -18.31 19.09 -0.35
C GLU A 199 -19.16 18.23 0.61
N PRO A 200 -20.50 18.45 0.70
CA PRO A 200 -21.36 17.79 1.69
C PRO A 200 -21.34 16.25 1.61
N ASP A 201 -21.19 15.67 0.42
CA ASP A 201 -21.11 14.22 0.21
C ASP A 201 -19.78 13.62 0.69
N LYS A 202 -18.81 14.45 1.05
CA LYS A 202 -17.50 14.06 1.59
C LYS A 202 -17.31 14.35 3.06
N ASN A 203 -18.22 15.13 3.69
CA ASN A 203 -18.07 15.56 5.10
C ASN A 203 -17.94 14.39 6.08
N TRP A 204 -18.58 13.26 5.81
CA TRP A 204 -18.47 12.06 6.64
C TRP A 204 -17.04 11.46 6.72
N LYS A 205 -16.14 11.87 5.83
CA LYS A 205 -14.72 11.48 5.84
C LYS A 205 -13.83 12.49 6.57
N PHE A 206 -14.40 13.60 7.04
CA PHE A 206 -13.61 14.61 7.72
C PHE A 206 -13.14 14.09 9.08
N SER A 207 -11.87 14.31 9.38
CA SER A 207 -11.24 14.04 10.67
C SER A 207 -10.28 15.18 11.01
N ALA A 208 -10.43 15.75 12.18
CA ALA A 208 -9.48 16.74 12.69
C ALA A 208 -8.07 16.12 12.91
N ALA A 209 -8.01 14.84 13.24
CA ALA A 209 -6.76 14.11 13.38
C ALA A 209 -5.97 14.08 12.06
N ASP A 210 -6.64 13.93 10.90
CA ASP A 210 -5.95 13.94 9.59
C ASP A 210 -5.27 15.30 9.33
N ILE A 211 -5.78 16.39 9.90
CA ILE A 211 -5.17 17.72 9.78
C ILE A 211 -3.95 17.82 10.68
N ALA A 212 -4.04 17.34 11.92
CA ALA A 212 -2.92 17.33 12.86
C ALA A 212 -1.76 16.46 12.34
N GLU A 213 -2.05 15.30 11.75
CA GLU A 213 -1.03 14.41 11.16
C GLU A 213 -0.21 15.07 10.04
N ARG A 214 -0.70 16.14 9.40
CA ARG A 214 0.07 16.90 8.41
C ARG A 214 1.30 17.61 8.99
N GLU A 215 1.32 17.90 10.27
CA GLU A 215 2.47 18.52 10.95
C GLU A 215 3.68 17.58 10.91
N TYR A 216 3.44 16.26 10.88
CA TYR A 216 4.46 15.22 10.81
C TYR A 216 4.84 14.82 9.37
N TRP A 217 4.42 15.60 8.35
CA TRP A 217 4.63 15.25 6.94
C TRP A 217 6.06 14.82 6.63
N ASP A 218 7.04 15.60 7.06
CA ASP A 218 8.45 15.34 6.73
C ASP A 218 8.96 14.08 7.44
N ALA A 219 8.54 13.85 8.68
CA ALA A 219 8.85 12.63 9.42
C ALA A 219 8.24 11.38 8.74
N TYR A 220 7.00 11.49 8.23
CA TYR A 220 6.41 10.40 7.43
C TYR A 220 7.16 10.16 6.14
N MET A 221 7.55 11.19 5.40
CA MET A 221 8.32 11.02 4.16
C MET A 221 9.66 10.34 4.41
N GLN A 222 10.35 10.68 5.49
CA GLN A 222 11.57 10.00 5.92
C GLN A 222 11.30 8.53 6.30
N ALA A 223 10.26 8.26 7.10
CA ALA A 223 9.89 6.91 7.49
C ALA A 223 9.53 6.04 6.27
N TYR A 224 8.77 6.58 5.32
CA TYR A 224 8.49 5.91 4.05
C TYR A 224 9.76 5.66 3.24
N GLY A 225 10.64 6.66 3.07
CA GLY A 225 11.91 6.50 2.37
C GLY A 225 12.74 5.35 2.94
N HIS A 226 12.91 5.31 4.26
CA HIS A 226 13.63 4.23 4.93
C HIS A 226 12.97 2.86 4.76
N ALA A 227 11.64 2.77 4.93
CA ALA A 227 10.91 1.52 4.77
C ALA A 227 11.00 0.97 3.34
N LEU A 228 10.81 1.83 2.33
CA LEU A 228 10.90 1.47 0.92
C LEU A 228 12.32 1.00 0.54
N SER A 229 13.36 1.72 1.03
CA SER A 229 14.77 1.35 0.82
C SER A 229 15.12 0.01 1.45
N ALA A 230 14.73 -0.19 2.70
CA ALA A 230 15.12 -1.36 3.47
C ALA A 230 14.36 -2.64 3.09
N THR A 231 13.19 -2.52 2.47
CA THR A 231 12.30 -3.68 2.29
C THR A 231 11.88 -3.93 0.84
N SER A 232 12.37 -3.17 -0.15
CA SER A 232 12.13 -3.52 -1.55
C SER A 232 13.10 -4.62 -1.98
N THR A 233 12.55 -5.78 -2.34
CA THR A 233 13.35 -6.93 -2.80
C THR A 233 12.91 -7.35 -4.21
N ALA A 234 13.70 -8.20 -4.85
CA ALA A 234 13.35 -8.74 -6.18
C ALA A 234 12.01 -9.47 -6.13
N ASP A 235 11.75 -10.22 -5.05
CA ASP A 235 10.59 -11.10 -4.87
C ASP A 235 9.37 -10.37 -4.30
N SER A 236 9.59 -9.29 -3.55
CA SER A 236 8.56 -8.48 -2.90
C SER A 236 8.81 -6.99 -3.15
N PRO A 237 8.65 -6.52 -4.40
CA PRO A 237 9.00 -5.15 -4.76
C PRO A 237 8.00 -4.11 -4.26
N TRP A 238 8.50 -2.93 -3.95
CA TRP A 238 7.70 -1.73 -3.84
C TRP A 238 7.50 -1.05 -5.19
N PHE A 239 6.32 -0.47 -5.36
CA PHE A 239 5.99 0.43 -6.46
C PHE A 239 5.56 1.78 -5.89
N ILE A 240 6.29 2.85 -6.25
CA ILE A 240 5.94 4.23 -5.89
C ILE A 240 5.05 4.78 -7.02
N VAL A 241 3.76 4.85 -6.74
CA VAL A 241 2.75 5.24 -7.74
C VAL A 241 2.35 6.70 -7.56
N PRO A 242 2.56 7.57 -8.56
CA PRO A 242 2.10 8.95 -8.53
C PRO A 242 0.60 9.03 -8.29
N ALA A 243 0.17 9.79 -7.26
CA ALA A 243 -1.21 9.75 -6.78
C ALA A 243 -1.93 11.10 -6.79
N ASP A 244 -1.31 12.16 -7.30
CA ASP A 244 -1.98 13.45 -7.46
C ASP A 244 -3.14 13.37 -8.47
N ASP A 245 -2.99 12.60 -9.55
CA ASP A 245 -4.11 12.24 -10.43
C ASP A 245 -4.62 10.83 -10.10
N LYS A 246 -5.85 10.77 -9.57
CA LYS A 246 -6.49 9.50 -9.17
C LYS A 246 -6.72 8.54 -10.34
N ASN A 247 -6.94 9.05 -11.54
CA ASN A 247 -7.20 8.21 -12.71
C ASN A 247 -5.91 7.56 -13.19
N ASN A 248 -4.82 8.33 -13.25
CA ASN A 248 -3.50 7.79 -13.56
C ASN A 248 -3.07 6.74 -12.54
N ALA A 249 -3.21 7.05 -11.23
CA ALA A 249 -2.87 6.12 -10.16
C ALA A 249 -3.62 4.78 -10.30
N ARG A 250 -4.92 4.81 -10.58
CA ARG A 250 -5.76 3.60 -10.76
C ARG A 250 -5.30 2.76 -11.94
N LEU A 251 -5.00 3.38 -13.08
CA LEU A 251 -4.50 2.69 -14.27
C LEU A 251 -3.13 2.05 -14.04
N ILE A 252 -2.24 2.76 -13.35
CA ILE A 252 -0.91 2.25 -13.01
C ILE A 252 -1.02 1.06 -12.05
N VAL A 253 -1.79 1.20 -10.97
CA VAL A 253 -2.01 0.12 -10.00
C VAL A 253 -2.64 -1.10 -10.67
N SER A 254 -3.68 -0.90 -11.49
CA SER A 254 -4.32 -1.98 -12.23
C SER A 254 -3.31 -2.73 -13.13
N GLN A 255 -2.44 -2.00 -13.83
CA GLN A 255 -1.40 -2.61 -14.68
C GLN A 255 -0.34 -3.35 -13.86
N ILE A 256 0.05 -2.84 -12.68
CA ILE A 256 0.98 -3.51 -11.77
C ILE A 256 0.39 -4.84 -11.31
N VAL A 257 -0.87 -4.83 -10.86
CA VAL A 257 -1.57 -6.05 -10.40
C VAL A 257 -1.72 -7.06 -11.52
N LEU A 258 -2.11 -6.60 -12.71
CA LEU A 258 -2.25 -7.46 -13.89
C LEU A 258 -0.91 -8.11 -14.32
N LYS A 259 0.21 -7.40 -14.17
CA LYS A 259 1.55 -7.95 -14.46
C LYS A 259 1.99 -8.97 -13.40
N ALA A 260 1.45 -8.89 -12.19
CA ALA A 260 1.77 -9.78 -11.09
C ALA A 260 1.02 -11.12 -11.15
N LEU A 261 -0.15 -11.15 -11.75
CA LEU A 261 -0.95 -12.35 -12.00
C LEU A 261 -0.49 -13.07 -13.25
#